data_d4520cebf1a297d86259f1d06421b881
#
_entry.id   d4520cebf1a297d86259f1d06421b881
#
_cell.length_a   1.000
_cell.length_b   1.000
_cell.length_c   1.000
_cell.angle_alpha   90.00
_cell.angle_beta   90.00
_cell.angle_gamma   90.00
#
_symmetry.space_group_name_H-M   'P 1'
#
loop_
_entity.id
_entity.type
_entity.pdbx_description
1 polymer ?
#
loop_
_entity_poly.entity_id
_entity_poly.type
_entity_poly.pdbx_seq_one_letter_code
_entity_poly.pdbx_strand_id
1 'polypeptide(L)'
;MYDYFYNGILSFEVKSNGQTSFPFRIGITSHSHNEDVTLNWTDIEKYKNAITASPEWASYTLPLNELTEAFPDKNFDKSNIWKISVGAIQSGESASFRNIKISSDDEERQYPFIKVNQVGYTCKGSKNAKVSCFEKFGSLSGKKYEIVNKETGKTVFSDTLSEAVTDKTISGEAVYEINFDSVTEQGTYFIRIQNANLNTSALTPRDKEENLDTDTIVSVPFQIGNNIYDEMLSDMSKYYYYQRQGIDLEEKYAGEFTRKKLHPDDISVRRWSD
;
A
#
# COMPACT_ATOMS: atom_id res chain seq x y z
N MET A 1 -1.51 2.26 2.10
CA MET A 1 -0.87 3.55 2.40
C MET A 1 -1.81 4.75 2.24
N TYR A 2 -2.82 4.68 1.37
CA TYR A 2 -3.86 5.72 1.19
C TYR A 2 -4.64 6.08 2.46
N ASP A 3 -4.87 5.10 3.31
CA ASP A 3 -5.76 5.23 4.47
C ASP A 3 -5.17 6.09 5.59
N TYR A 4 -3.84 6.11 5.71
CA TYR A 4 -3.15 6.95 6.70
C TYR A 4 -3.22 8.45 6.41
N PHE A 5 -3.57 8.85 5.16
CA PHE A 5 -3.57 10.25 4.76
C PHE A 5 -4.91 10.95 4.90
N TYR A 6 -6.01 10.20 4.95
CA TYR A 6 -7.31 10.84 5.13
C TYR A 6 -7.49 11.34 6.57
N ASN A 7 -7.13 10.52 7.57
CA ASN A 7 -7.21 10.85 8.99
C ASN A 7 -5.90 10.52 9.72
N GLY A 8 -4.79 10.56 9.00
CA GLY A 8 -3.49 10.28 9.56
C GLY A 8 -3.02 11.37 10.50
N ILE A 9 -2.24 10.96 11.48
CA ILE A 9 -1.66 11.83 12.49
C ILE A 9 -0.16 11.57 12.53
N LEU A 10 0.64 12.61 12.31
CA LEU A 10 2.05 12.59 12.61
C LEU A 10 2.26 12.96 14.07
N SER A 11 2.80 12.07 14.86
CA SER A 11 3.21 12.33 16.24
C SER A 11 4.72 12.16 16.40
N PHE A 12 5.33 13.00 17.23
CA PHE A 12 6.75 12.92 17.56
C PHE A 12 7.02 13.67 18.86
N GLU A 13 8.18 13.40 19.43
CA GLU A 13 8.75 14.18 20.51
C GLU A 13 10.02 14.84 20.03
N VAL A 14 10.24 16.08 20.45
CA VAL A 14 11.41 16.88 20.10
C VAL A 14 11.98 17.58 21.32
N LYS A 15 13.29 17.72 21.36
CA LYS A 15 14.01 18.42 22.40
C LYS A 15 15.15 19.23 21.78
N SER A 16 15.33 20.48 22.22
CA SER A 16 16.53 21.26 21.94
C SER A 16 17.74 20.61 22.64
N ASN A 17 18.86 20.52 21.95
CA ASN A 17 20.10 20.05 22.54
C ASN A 17 20.86 21.19 23.28
N GLY A 18 20.36 22.43 23.15
CA GLY A 18 20.83 23.63 23.88
C GLY A 18 19.93 23.99 25.05
N GLN A 19 20.17 25.17 25.62
CA GLN A 19 19.41 25.73 26.75
C GLN A 19 18.27 26.63 26.30
N THR A 20 18.18 26.90 25.01
CA THR A 20 17.15 27.79 24.42
C THR A 20 16.11 27.04 23.64
N SER A 21 14.89 27.58 23.61
CA SER A 21 13.84 27.10 22.75
C SER A 21 13.91 27.82 21.40
N PHE A 22 13.67 27.09 20.31
CA PHE A 22 13.63 27.67 18.96
C PHE A 22 12.55 27.04 18.11
N PRO A 23 11.94 27.79 17.18
CA PRO A 23 11.00 27.23 16.21
C PRO A 23 11.73 26.45 15.12
N PHE A 24 11.07 25.46 14.55
CA PHE A 24 11.57 24.71 13.40
C PHE A 24 10.44 24.37 12.44
N ARG A 25 10.75 24.10 11.19
CA ARG A 25 9.78 23.66 10.20
C ARG A 25 9.64 22.14 10.22
N ILE A 26 8.40 21.68 10.11
CA ILE A 26 8.09 20.26 9.91
C ILE A 26 7.00 20.10 8.86
N GLY A 27 7.20 19.17 7.97
CA GLY A 27 6.30 18.91 6.86
C GLY A 27 6.46 17.51 6.29
N ILE A 28 5.71 17.25 5.26
CA ILE A 28 5.76 16.02 4.44
C ILE A 28 6.02 16.37 2.99
N THR A 29 6.68 15.47 2.30
CA THR A 29 7.01 15.63 0.88
C THR A 29 6.42 14.49 0.08
N SER A 30 5.69 14.82 -0.97
CA SER A 30 5.28 13.88 -2.02
C SER A 30 6.11 14.06 -3.28
N HIS A 31 6.20 13.01 -4.08
CA HIS A 31 6.77 13.07 -5.42
C HIS A 31 5.64 12.92 -6.43
N SER A 32 5.43 13.93 -7.26
CA SER A 32 4.38 13.94 -8.30
C SER A 32 4.93 14.55 -9.57
N HIS A 33 4.70 13.91 -10.73
CA HIS A 33 5.08 14.42 -12.05
C HIS A 33 6.55 14.89 -12.15
N ASN A 34 7.48 14.12 -11.60
CA ASN A 34 8.91 14.43 -11.51
C ASN A 34 9.27 15.65 -10.64
N GLU A 35 8.39 16.09 -9.79
CA GLU A 35 8.64 17.18 -8.85
C GLU A 35 8.34 16.75 -7.41
N ASP A 36 9.16 17.26 -6.47
CA ASP A 36 8.92 17.12 -5.05
C ASP A 36 8.06 18.29 -4.55
N VAL A 37 6.91 17.97 -4.00
CA VAL A 37 6.04 18.95 -3.35
C VAL A 37 6.10 18.75 -1.83
N THR A 38 6.58 19.76 -1.12
CA THR A 38 6.63 19.75 0.35
C THR A 38 5.57 20.67 0.92
N LEU A 39 4.76 20.16 1.84
CA LEU A 39 3.81 20.93 2.64
C LEU A 39 4.30 20.94 4.08
N ASN A 40 4.29 22.11 4.73
CA ASN A 40 4.72 22.24 6.12
C ASN A 40 3.59 22.72 7.01
N TRP A 41 3.39 22.10 8.18
CA TRP A 41 2.41 22.58 9.17
C TRP A 41 2.72 23.99 9.64
N THR A 42 3.99 24.37 9.75
CA THR A 42 4.40 25.71 10.17
C THR A 42 4.09 26.81 9.17
N ASP A 43 3.65 26.47 7.96
CA ASP A 43 3.12 27.43 6.99
C ASP A 43 1.60 27.69 7.20
N ILE A 44 0.94 26.90 8.07
CA ILE A 44 -0.43 27.12 8.55
C ILE A 44 -0.38 28.06 9.78
N GLU A 45 -1.19 29.12 9.81
CA GLU A 45 -1.16 30.13 10.86
C GLU A 45 -1.29 29.54 12.28
N LYS A 46 -2.14 28.50 12.45
CA LYS A 46 -2.32 27.76 13.71
C LYS A 46 -1.00 27.19 14.28
N TYR A 47 -0.08 26.77 13.41
CA TYR A 47 1.15 26.09 13.78
C TYR A 47 2.43 26.94 13.67
N LYS A 48 2.34 28.12 13.08
CA LYS A 48 3.46 28.99 12.69
C LYS A 48 4.51 29.25 13.78
N ASN A 49 4.06 29.45 15.02
CA ASN A 49 4.93 29.67 16.16
C ASN A 49 4.66 28.67 17.31
N ALA A 50 3.82 27.67 17.06
CA ALA A 50 3.42 26.71 18.07
C ALA A 50 4.36 25.49 18.13
N ILE A 51 5.07 25.21 17.04
CA ILE A 51 5.99 24.05 16.95
C ILE A 51 7.42 24.53 17.25
N THR A 52 7.91 24.19 18.44
CA THR A 52 9.22 24.61 18.94
C THR A 52 9.98 23.43 19.56
N ALA A 53 11.28 23.41 19.43
CA ALA A 53 12.13 22.55 20.25
C ALA A 53 12.50 23.29 21.53
N SER A 54 12.14 22.74 22.68
CA SER A 54 12.46 23.28 24.00
C SER A 54 13.56 22.43 24.69
N PRO A 55 14.26 22.92 25.75
CA PRO A 55 15.22 22.13 26.50
C PRO A 55 14.63 20.86 27.13
N GLU A 56 13.34 20.83 27.35
CA GLU A 56 12.60 19.64 27.76
C GLU A 56 11.91 18.95 26.56
N TRP A 57 11.64 17.65 26.66
CA TRP A 57 10.92 16.92 25.64
C TRP A 57 9.50 17.47 25.46
N ALA A 58 9.20 17.97 24.28
CA ALA A 58 7.87 18.42 23.87
C ALA A 58 7.25 17.43 22.89
N SER A 59 5.99 17.06 23.11
CA SER A 59 5.23 16.15 22.24
C SER A 59 4.34 16.94 21.31
N TYR A 60 4.32 16.57 20.04
CA TYR A 60 3.46 17.14 19.02
C TYR A 60 2.62 16.07 18.34
N THR A 61 1.40 16.46 17.99
CA THR A 61 0.44 15.66 17.25
C THR A 61 -0.15 16.52 16.15
N LEU A 62 0.13 16.17 14.91
CA LEU A 62 -0.16 16.98 13.72
C LEU A 62 -1.04 16.21 12.76
N PRO A 63 -2.33 16.59 12.58
CA PRO A 63 -3.23 15.96 11.62
C PRO A 63 -2.75 16.17 10.17
N LEU A 64 -2.74 15.10 9.38
CA LEU A 64 -2.30 15.13 7.97
C LEU A 64 -3.34 15.79 7.05
N ASN A 65 -4.63 15.61 7.34
CA ASN A 65 -5.70 16.23 6.56
C ASN A 65 -5.66 17.77 6.65
N GLU A 66 -5.41 18.36 7.83
CA GLU A 66 -5.31 19.82 7.98
C GLU A 66 -4.21 20.40 7.07
N LEU A 67 -3.11 19.65 6.88
CA LEU A 67 -2.02 20.06 6.02
C LEU A 67 -2.43 20.10 4.54
N THR A 68 -3.13 19.06 4.08
CA THR A 68 -3.57 18.99 2.68
C THR A 68 -4.74 19.90 2.37
N GLU A 69 -5.64 20.16 3.34
CA GLU A 69 -6.76 21.07 3.22
C GLU A 69 -6.32 22.55 3.19
N ALA A 70 -5.24 22.88 3.91
CA ALA A 70 -4.69 24.24 3.92
C ALA A 70 -4.05 24.64 2.58
N PHE A 71 -3.66 23.68 1.74
CA PHE A 71 -2.98 23.91 0.47
C PHE A 71 -3.63 23.16 -0.70
N PRO A 72 -4.92 23.40 -0.99
CA PRO A 72 -5.66 22.63 -2.00
C PRO A 72 -5.10 22.80 -3.43
N ASP A 73 -4.46 23.93 -3.70
CA ASP A 73 -3.92 24.26 -5.02
C ASP A 73 -2.51 23.66 -5.26
N LYS A 74 -1.92 23.02 -4.25
CA LYS A 74 -0.64 22.34 -4.42
C LYS A 74 -0.85 20.97 -5.03
N ASN A 75 -0.06 20.67 -6.04
CA ASN A 75 -0.07 19.34 -6.69
C ASN A 75 0.58 18.29 -5.77
N PHE A 76 -0.02 18.06 -4.59
CA PHE A 76 0.47 17.13 -3.60
C PHE A 76 -0.19 15.77 -3.78
N ASP A 77 0.63 14.78 -4.13
CA ASP A 77 0.17 13.40 -4.32
C ASP A 77 0.15 12.65 -2.98
N LYS A 78 -1.04 12.53 -2.40
CA LYS A 78 -1.25 11.78 -1.15
C LYS A 78 -0.86 10.30 -1.25
N SER A 79 -0.78 9.75 -2.47
CA SER A 79 -0.42 8.35 -2.69
C SER A 79 1.07 8.08 -2.74
N ASN A 80 1.86 9.12 -2.94
CA ASN A 80 3.31 9.01 -3.15
C ASN A 80 4.10 9.90 -2.18
N ILE A 81 3.80 9.77 -0.89
CA ILE A 81 4.57 10.45 0.16
C ILE A 81 5.76 9.58 0.54
N TRP A 82 6.92 10.20 0.54
CA TRP A 82 8.18 9.48 0.73
C TRP A 82 9.08 10.06 1.82
N LYS A 83 8.78 11.28 2.30
CA LYS A 83 9.68 11.94 3.25
C LYS A 83 8.92 12.79 4.28
N ILE A 84 9.35 12.71 5.54
CA ILE A 84 9.09 13.72 6.58
C ILE A 84 10.23 14.74 6.49
N SER A 85 9.89 16.00 6.33
CA SER A 85 10.85 17.10 6.18
C SER A 85 10.94 17.91 7.45
N VAL A 86 12.16 18.09 7.95
CA VAL A 86 12.47 18.98 9.06
C VAL A 86 13.46 20.02 8.56
N GLY A 87 13.20 21.28 8.83
CA GLY A 87 14.05 22.35 8.33
C GLY A 87 13.94 23.64 9.12
N ALA A 88 14.68 24.66 8.66
CA ALA A 88 14.75 26.00 9.23
C ALA A 88 15.17 26.03 10.72
N ILE A 89 16.00 25.08 11.15
CA ILE A 89 16.73 25.19 12.42
C ILE A 89 17.80 26.27 12.23
N GLN A 90 17.87 27.22 13.15
CA GLN A 90 18.81 28.32 13.05
C GLN A 90 20.28 27.83 13.18
N SER A 91 21.22 28.58 12.60
CA SER A 91 22.63 28.23 12.68
C SER A 91 23.09 28.18 14.15
N GLY A 92 23.70 27.06 14.54
CA GLY A 92 24.15 26.80 15.91
C GLY A 92 23.15 26.11 16.81
N GLU A 93 21.89 25.93 16.33
CA GLU A 93 20.87 25.18 17.04
C GLU A 93 20.85 23.73 16.58
N SER A 94 20.49 22.85 17.48
CA SER A 94 20.27 21.42 17.17
C SER A 94 19.14 20.83 18.01
N ALA A 95 18.45 19.85 17.46
CA ALA A 95 17.36 19.17 18.14
C ALA A 95 17.48 17.66 18.00
N SER A 96 17.01 16.97 19.02
CA SER A 96 16.82 15.52 19.02
C SER A 96 15.35 15.18 18.85
N PHE A 97 15.06 14.18 18.04
CA PHE A 97 13.73 13.67 17.79
C PHE A 97 13.62 12.21 18.24
N ARG A 98 12.47 11.84 18.79
CA ARG A 98 12.16 10.44 19.11
C ARG A 98 10.67 10.15 18.94
N ASN A 99 10.30 8.88 18.99
CA ASN A 99 8.91 8.42 18.92
C ASN A 99 8.16 8.97 17.69
N ILE A 100 8.87 9.13 16.56
CA ILE A 100 8.27 9.58 15.32
C ILE A 100 7.35 8.48 14.82
N LYS A 101 6.05 8.78 14.70
CA LYS A 101 5.02 7.83 14.34
C LYS A 101 3.99 8.50 13.44
N ILE A 102 3.59 7.79 12.40
CA ILE A 102 2.36 8.08 11.66
C ILE A 102 1.34 7.05 12.11
N SER A 103 0.18 7.51 12.57
CA SER A 103 -0.95 6.67 12.98
C SER A 103 -2.21 7.23 12.36
N SER A 104 -3.25 6.43 12.28
CA SER A 104 -4.59 6.87 11.94
C SER A 104 -5.49 6.62 13.14
N ASP A 105 -6.42 7.53 13.40
CA ASP A 105 -7.51 7.31 14.36
C ASP A 105 -8.62 6.43 13.75
N ASP A 106 -8.57 6.23 12.42
CA ASP A 106 -9.44 5.24 11.80
C ASP A 106 -9.03 3.85 12.29
N GLU A 107 -10.00 3.10 12.75
CA GLU A 107 -9.81 1.67 12.95
C GLU A 107 -9.30 1.07 11.65
N GLU A 108 -8.30 0.19 11.74
CA GLU A 108 -7.80 -0.56 10.60
C GLU A 108 -8.99 -1.12 9.81
N ARG A 109 -8.97 -0.91 8.49
CA ARG A 109 -10.07 -1.34 7.64
C ARG A 109 -10.23 -2.85 7.70
N GLN A 110 -11.31 -3.28 8.32
CA GLN A 110 -11.57 -4.68 8.63
C GLN A 110 -12.71 -5.29 7.81
N TYR A 111 -13.33 -4.49 6.91
CA TYR A 111 -14.35 -5.00 6.00
C TYR A 111 -13.81 -6.16 5.17
N PRO A 112 -14.56 -7.26 5.01
CA PRO A 112 -14.10 -8.43 4.29
C PRO A 112 -13.95 -8.16 2.79
N PHE A 113 -12.71 -8.23 2.28
CA PHE A 113 -12.40 -8.12 0.86
C PHE A 113 -11.94 -9.46 0.31
N ILE A 114 -12.41 -9.78 -0.90
CA ILE A 114 -11.93 -10.95 -1.64
C ILE A 114 -10.58 -10.60 -2.28
N LYS A 115 -9.55 -11.33 -1.88
CA LYS A 115 -8.17 -11.18 -2.34
C LYS A 115 -7.92 -12.16 -3.49
N VAL A 116 -7.65 -11.64 -4.68
CA VAL A 116 -7.36 -12.40 -5.89
C VAL A 116 -5.93 -12.15 -6.37
N ASN A 117 -5.39 -13.04 -7.20
CA ASN A 117 -4.11 -12.78 -7.87
C ASN A 117 -4.30 -11.64 -8.88
N GLN A 118 -3.61 -10.52 -8.66
CA GLN A 118 -3.73 -9.32 -9.50
C GLN A 118 -3.13 -9.51 -10.90
N VAL A 119 -2.14 -10.38 -11.06
CA VAL A 119 -1.61 -10.73 -12.39
C VAL A 119 -2.64 -11.58 -13.16
N GLY A 120 -3.39 -12.43 -12.45
CA GLY A 120 -4.38 -13.33 -13.00
C GLY A 120 -4.02 -14.80 -12.80
N TYR A 121 -4.73 -15.66 -13.49
CA TYR A 121 -4.63 -17.12 -13.37
C TYR A 121 -4.45 -17.77 -14.74
N THR A 122 -3.70 -18.87 -14.80
CA THR A 122 -3.60 -19.67 -16.03
C THR A 122 -4.84 -20.53 -16.21
N CYS A 123 -5.23 -20.81 -17.47
CA CYS A 123 -6.42 -21.61 -17.79
C CYS A 123 -6.40 -22.99 -17.12
N LYS A 124 -5.24 -23.64 -17.07
CA LYS A 124 -5.08 -25.02 -16.55
C LYS A 124 -4.44 -25.10 -15.16
N GLY A 125 -3.99 -23.98 -14.61
CA GLY A 125 -3.37 -23.93 -13.28
C GLY A 125 -4.41 -23.96 -12.17
N SER A 126 -3.94 -24.17 -10.95
CA SER A 126 -4.74 -23.99 -9.76
C SER A 126 -5.16 -22.54 -9.60
N LYS A 127 -6.42 -22.32 -9.29
CA LYS A 127 -7.04 -21.00 -9.16
C LYS A 127 -7.71 -20.88 -7.81
N ASN A 128 -7.06 -20.15 -6.92
CA ASN A 128 -7.62 -19.87 -5.61
C ASN A 128 -7.63 -18.37 -5.31
N ALA A 129 -8.60 -17.97 -4.56
CA ALA A 129 -8.69 -16.66 -3.94
C ALA A 129 -8.98 -16.85 -2.45
N LYS A 130 -8.88 -15.78 -1.69
CA LYS A 130 -9.19 -15.82 -0.25
C LYS A 130 -10.06 -14.63 0.11
N VAL A 131 -10.97 -14.86 1.06
CA VAL A 131 -11.67 -13.79 1.75
C VAL A 131 -11.43 -13.94 3.23
N SER A 132 -11.06 -12.85 3.89
CA SER A 132 -10.92 -12.81 5.35
C SER A 132 -12.08 -12.02 5.96
N CYS A 133 -12.55 -12.45 7.12
CA CYS A 133 -13.64 -11.81 7.83
C CYS A 133 -13.33 -11.78 9.32
N PHE A 134 -13.33 -10.59 9.91
CA PHE A 134 -13.22 -10.43 11.36
C PHE A 134 -14.53 -10.87 12.06
N GLU A 135 -14.43 -11.42 13.24
CA GLU A 135 -15.55 -11.96 14.00
C GLU A 135 -16.69 -10.95 14.20
N LYS A 136 -16.37 -9.66 14.34
CA LYS A 136 -17.36 -8.59 14.47
C LYS A 136 -18.34 -8.49 13.29
N PHE A 137 -17.93 -8.91 12.10
CA PHE A 137 -18.77 -8.93 10.90
C PHE A 137 -19.62 -10.21 10.76
N GLY A 138 -19.32 -11.25 11.53
CA GLY A 138 -19.97 -12.55 11.47
C GLY A 138 -19.14 -13.61 10.73
N SER A 139 -19.81 -14.69 10.30
CA SER A 139 -19.16 -15.80 9.59
C SER A 139 -19.59 -15.86 8.14
N LEU A 140 -18.64 -16.16 7.25
CA LEU A 140 -18.89 -16.44 5.85
C LEU A 140 -18.97 -17.95 5.55
N SER A 141 -18.84 -18.84 6.55
CA SER A 141 -19.02 -20.28 6.37
C SER A 141 -20.43 -20.58 5.83
N GLY A 142 -20.52 -21.47 4.88
CA GLY A 142 -21.79 -21.84 4.22
C GLY A 142 -22.35 -20.79 3.25
N LYS A 143 -21.70 -19.64 3.06
CA LYS A 143 -22.12 -18.66 2.08
C LYS A 143 -21.74 -19.09 0.67
N LYS A 144 -22.65 -18.89 -0.29
CA LYS A 144 -22.41 -19.18 -1.70
C LYS A 144 -21.52 -18.13 -2.32
N TYR A 145 -20.51 -18.56 -3.08
CA TYR A 145 -19.74 -17.68 -3.94
C TYR A 145 -19.93 -18.05 -5.42
N GLU A 146 -19.72 -17.09 -6.28
CA GLU A 146 -19.91 -17.20 -7.71
C GLU A 146 -18.74 -16.57 -8.45
N ILE A 147 -18.27 -17.25 -9.51
CA ILE A 147 -17.35 -16.68 -10.47
C ILE A 147 -18.19 -16.15 -11.63
N VAL A 148 -18.10 -14.85 -11.86
CA VAL A 148 -18.94 -14.16 -12.84
C VAL A 148 -18.05 -13.62 -13.96
N ASN A 149 -18.41 -13.94 -15.21
CA ASN A 149 -17.75 -13.34 -16.37
C ASN A 149 -18.15 -11.87 -16.46
N LYS A 150 -17.16 -10.97 -16.46
CA LYS A 150 -17.37 -9.53 -16.40
C LYS A 150 -18.08 -8.97 -17.64
N GLU A 151 -17.80 -9.53 -18.81
CA GLU A 151 -18.35 -9.03 -20.09
C GLU A 151 -19.80 -9.45 -20.30
N THR A 152 -20.11 -10.70 -19.93
CA THR A 152 -21.46 -11.26 -20.15
C THR A 152 -22.37 -11.13 -18.95
N GLY A 153 -21.83 -10.87 -17.76
CA GLY A 153 -22.56 -10.88 -16.50
C GLY A 153 -23.03 -12.26 -16.05
N LYS A 154 -22.63 -13.34 -16.74
CA LYS A 154 -23.06 -14.70 -16.42
C LYS A 154 -22.19 -15.33 -15.35
N THR A 155 -22.83 -16.01 -14.40
CA THR A 155 -22.15 -16.92 -13.47
C THR A 155 -21.69 -18.17 -14.24
N VAL A 156 -20.37 -18.41 -14.24
CA VAL A 156 -19.73 -19.56 -14.91
C VAL A 156 -19.41 -20.68 -13.95
N PHE A 157 -19.30 -20.39 -12.68
CA PHE A 157 -19.05 -21.36 -11.60
C PHE A 157 -19.64 -20.86 -10.29
N SER A 158 -20.08 -21.77 -9.45
CA SER A 158 -20.49 -21.45 -8.08
C SER A 158 -20.23 -22.61 -7.13
N ASP A 159 -19.88 -22.27 -5.90
CA ASP A 159 -19.71 -23.22 -4.82
C ASP A 159 -19.99 -22.53 -3.49
N THR A 160 -19.74 -23.20 -2.37
CA THR A 160 -20.02 -22.74 -1.01
C THR A 160 -18.72 -22.65 -0.21
N LEU A 161 -18.56 -21.57 0.53
CA LEU A 161 -17.41 -21.39 1.44
C LEU A 161 -17.46 -22.45 2.54
N SER A 162 -16.36 -23.18 2.70
CA SER A 162 -16.15 -24.13 3.80
C SER A 162 -15.89 -23.39 5.12
N GLU A 163 -15.57 -24.12 6.18
CA GLU A 163 -15.08 -23.53 7.42
C GLU A 163 -13.76 -22.78 7.20
N ALA A 164 -13.50 -21.80 8.07
CA ALA A 164 -12.28 -21.00 8.00
C ALA A 164 -11.03 -21.90 8.21
N VAL A 165 -9.99 -21.61 7.43
CA VAL A 165 -8.74 -22.40 7.42
C VAL A 165 -7.66 -21.85 8.36
N THR A 166 -7.88 -20.71 9.00
CA THR A 166 -6.90 -20.07 9.88
C THR A 166 -7.35 -19.97 11.33
N ASP A 167 -6.38 -20.00 12.22
CA ASP A 167 -6.59 -19.75 13.64
C ASP A 167 -6.82 -18.24 13.89
N LYS A 168 -8.03 -17.90 14.33
CA LYS A 168 -8.44 -16.54 14.68
C LYS A 168 -7.63 -15.93 15.82
N THR A 169 -6.93 -16.74 16.61
CA THR A 169 -6.20 -16.27 17.80
C THR A 169 -4.98 -15.41 17.45
N ILE A 170 -4.45 -15.54 16.23
CA ILE A 170 -3.24 -14.82 15.80
C ILE A 170 -3.58 -13.46 15.18
N SER A 171 -4.48 -13.44 14.18
CA SER A 171 -4.83 -12.22 13.44
C SER A 171 -6.21 -11.66 13.78
N GLY A 172 -7.05 -12.43 14.46
CA GLY A 172 -8.47 -12.09 14.67
C GLY A 172 -9.34 -12.33 13.44
N GLU A 173 -8.77 -12.76 12.31
CA GLU A 173 -9.47 -13.01 11.06
C GLU A 173 -9.80 -14.50 10.88
N ALA A 174 -11.01 -14.79 10.42
CA ALA A 174 -11.36 -16.06 9.81
C ALA A 174 -11.09 -15.98 8.30
N VAL A 175 -10.21 -16.82 7.76
CA VAL A 175 -9.87 -16.87 6.34
C VAL A 175 -10.56 -18.02 5.65
N TYR A 176 -11.28 -17.74 4.59
CA TYR A 176 -12.00 -18.73 3.78
C TYR A 176 -11.33 -18.85 2.42
N GLU A 177 -11.23 -20.08 1.92
CA GLU A 177 -10.69 -20.36 0.60
C GLU A 177 -11.78 -20.41 -0.44
N ILE A 178 -11.48 -19.88 -1.62
CA ILE A 178 -12.33 -19.84 -2.80
C ILE A 178 -11.56 -20.55 -3.91
N ASN A 179 -11.97 -21.77 -4.26
CA ASN A 179 -11.35 -22.55 -5.32
C ASN A 179 -12.24 -22.53 -6.57
N PHE A 180 -11.66 -22.29 -7.73
CA PHE A 180 -12.35 -22.26 -9.01
C PHE A 180 -11.51 -22.86 -10.15
N ASP A 181 -10.76 -23.92 -9.87
CA ASP A 181 -9.87 -24.63 -10.81
C ASP A 181 -10.59 -25.05 -12.11
N SER A 182 -11.89 -25.37 -12.00
CA SER A 182 -12.72 -25.81 -13.14
C SER A 182 -13.04 -24.70 -14.15
N VAL A 183 -12.82 -23.41 -13.81
CA VAL A 183 -13.01 -22.30 -14.75
C VAL A 183 -11.77 -22.20 -15.64
N THR A 184 -11.83 -22.75 -16.85
CA THR A 184 -10.70 -22.87 -17.77
C THR A 184 -10.79 -21.95 -18.99
N GLU A 185 -11.92 -21.31 -19.20
CA GLU A 185 -12.12 -20.38 -20.31
C GLU A 185 -11.37 -19.07 -20.09
N GLN A 186 -10.77 -18.54 -21.16
CA GLN A 186 -10.12 -17.25 -21.13
C GLN A 186 -11.13 -16.11 -20.99
N GLY A 187 -10.80 -15.10 -20.20
CA GLY A 187 -11.68 -13.94 -20.03
C GLY A 187 -11.37 -13.14 -18.78
N THR A 188 -12.17 -12.12 -18.57
CA THR A 188 -12.14 -11.30 -17.37
C THR A 188 -13.28 -11.70 -16.44
N TYR A 189 -12.97 -11.93 -15.19
CA TYR A 189 -13.90 -12.43 -14.19
C TYR A 189 -13.83 -11.62 -12.91
N PHE A 190 -14.84 -11.76 -12.08
CA PHE A 190 -14.83 -11.34 -10.69
C PHE A 190 -15.54 -12.38 -9.82
N ILE A 191 -15.25 -12.36 -8.53
CA ILE A 191 -15.88 -13.22 -7.53
C ILE A 191 -16.94 -12.41 -6.80
N ARG A 192 -18.10 -13.03 -6.59
CA ARG A 192 -19.20 -12.45 -5.84
C ARG A 192 -19.66 -13.42 -4.75
N ILE A 193 -19.79 -12.93 -3.53
CA ILE A 193 -20.44 -13.63 -2.42
C ILE A 193 -21.76 -12.89 -2.16
N GLN A 194 -22.88 -13.59 -2.27
CA GLN A 194 -24.22 -13.04 -2.01
C GLN A 194 -24.75 -13.53 -0.67
N ASN A 195 -25.71 -12.78 -0.11
CA ASN A 195 -26.29 -13.07 1.20
C ASN A 195 -25.21 -13.22 2.29
N ALA A 196 -24.18 -12.37 2.23
CA ALA A 196 -23.12 -12.34 3.22
C ALA A 196 -23.70 -12.02 4.61
N ASN A 197 -24.72 -11.15 4.68
CA ASN A 197 -25.42 -10.74 5.90
C ASN A 197 -24.42 -10.27 6.98
N LEU A 198 -23.50 -9.39 6.57
CA LEU A 198 -22.52 -8.83 7.49
C LEU A 198 -23.19 -7.97 8.56
N ASN A 199 -22.64 -8.00 9.76
CA ASN A 199 -23.11 -7.14 10.84
C ASN A 199 -22.85 -5.65 10.54
N THR A 200 -23.92 -4.90 10.25
CA THR A 200 -23.84 -3.47 9.92
C THR A 200 -23.29 -2.60 11.03
N SER A 201 -23.40 -3.06 12.30
CA SER A 201 -22.85 -2.36 13.46
C SER A 201 -21.32 -2.40 13.49
N ALA A 202 -20.72 -3.31 12.74
CA ALA A 202 -19.26 -3.46 12.64
C ALA A 202 -18.62 -2.49 11.63
N LEU A 203 -19.44 -1.84 10.78
CA LEU A 203 -18.96 -0.87 9.79
C LEU A 203 -18.40 0.38 10.47
N THR A 204 -17.21 0.77 10.07
CA THR A 204 -16.61 2.06 10.47
C THR A 204 -17.37 3.24 9.84
N PRO A 205 -17.20 4.48 10.31
CA PRO A 205 -17.76 5.65 9.64
C PRO A 205 -17.38 5.72 8.16
N ARG A 206 -16.13 5.40 7.84
CA ARG A 206 -15.63 5.37 6.47
C ARG A 206 -16.29 4.30 5.61
N ASP A 207 -16.47 3.08 6.14
CA ASP A 207 -17.19 2.01 5.40
C ASP A 207 -18.61 2.44 5.05
N LYS A 208 -19.26 3.23 5.90
CA LYS A 208 -20.59 3.79 5.67
C LYS A 208 -20.59 4.91 4.63
N GLU A 209 -19.59 5.80 4.66
CA GLU A 209 -19.42 6.86 3.66
C GLU A 209 -19.15 6.28 2.27
N GLU A 210 -18.36 5.22 2.19
CA GLU A 210 -18.10 4.48 0.94
C GLU A 210 -19.26 3.58 0.51
N ASN A 211 -20.35 3.53 1.28
CA ASN A 211 -21.53 2.70 1.03
C ASN A 211 -21.18 1.22 0.77
N LEU A 212 -20.31 0.65 1.59
CA LEU A 212 -19.94 -0.75 1.47
C LEU A 212 -21.14 -1.66 1.72
N ASP A 213 -21.35 -2.58 0.79
CA ASP A 213 -22.51 -3.49 0.81
C ASP A 213 -22.29 -4.59 1.86
N THR A 214 -23.24 -4.75 2.79
CA THR A 214 -23.17 -5.78 3.83
C THR A 214 -23.78 -7.12 3.40
N ASP A 215 -24.45 -7.16 2.29
CA ASP A 215 -25.08 -8.39 1.74
C ASP A 215 -24.28 -9.00 0.59
N THR A 216 -23.61 -8.17 -0.20
CA THR A 216 -22.85 -8.61 -1.36
C THR A 216 -21.38 -8.17 -1.25
N ILE A 217 -20.45 -9.12 -1.29
CA ILE A 217 -19.01 -8.85 -1.33
C ILE A 217 -18.51 -9.18 -2.73
N VAL A 218 -17.81 -8.26 -3.37
CA VAL A 218 -17.31 -8.40 -4.75
C VAL A 218 -15.80 -8.17 -4.79
N SER A 219 -15.09 -9.04 -5.55
CA SER A 219 -13.66 -8.86 -5.79
C SER A 219 -13.39 -7.77 -6.83
N VAL A 220 -12.14 -7.29 -6.87
CA VAL A 220 -11.63 -6.64 -8.09
C VAL A 220 -11.66 -7.64 -9.26
N PRO A 221 -11.82 -7.18 -10.51
CA PRO A 221 -11.72 -8.04 -11.67
C PRO A 221 -10.31 -8.64 -11.83
N PHE A 222 -10.25 -9.88 -12.32
CA PHE A 222 -9.00 -10.58 -12.64
C PHE A 222 -9.12 -11.31 -13.98
N GLN A 223 -8.00 -11.65 -14.57
CA GLN A 223 -7.94 -12.35 -15.83
C GLN A 223 -7.65 -13.85 -15.66
N ILE A 224 -8.25 -14.66 -16.51
CA ILE A 224 -7.86 -16.05 -16.76
C ILE A 224 -7.37 -16.12 -18.20
N GLY A 225 -6.14 -16.61 -18.42
CA GLY A 225 -5.55 -16.66 -19.75
C GLY A 225 -4.34 -17.59 -19.82
N ASN A 226 -4.01 -18.08 -21.03
CA ASN A 226 -2.85 -18.97 -21.20
C ASN A 226 -1.51 -18.24 -21.04
N ASN A 227 -1.45 -16.97 -21.48
CA ASN A 227 -0.23 -16.17 -21.56
C ASN A 227 -0.21 -15.05 -20.51
N ILE A 228 -0.92 -15.23 -19.42
CA ILE A 228 -1.15 -14.19 -18.40
C ILE A 228 0.14 -13.70 -17.73
N TYR A 229 1.19 -14.54 -17.73
CA TYR A 229 2.48 -14.24 -17.10
C TYR A 229 3.59 -13.88 -18.10
N ASP A 230 3.33 -13.88 -19.42
CA ASP A 230 4.36 -13.70 -20.45
C ASP A 230 5.02 -12.32 -20.36
N GLU A 231 4.24 -11.28 -20.20
CA GLU A 231 4.75 -9.91 -20.03
C GLU A 231 5.61 -9.78 -18.77
N MET A 232 5.09 -10.27 -17.64
CA MET A 232 5.83 -10.26 -16.37
C MET A 232 7.14 -11.05 -16.48
N LEU A 233 7.13 -12.21 -17.13
CA LEU A 233 8.33 -13.03 -17.34
C LEU A 233 9.34 -12.30 -18.23
N SER A 234 8.87 -11.64 -19.27
CA SER A 234 9.70 -10.80 -20.13
C SER A 234 10.36 -9.67 -19.35
N ASP A 235 9.61 -8.96 -18.53
CA ASP A 235 10.12 -7.83 -17.75
C ASP A 235 11.07 -8.28 -16.63
N MET A 236 10.79 -9.41 -15.98
CA MET A 236 11.74 -10.03 -15.04
C MET A 236 13.05 -10.41 -15.73
N SER A 237 12.99 -10.96 -16.96
CA SER A 237 14.18 -11.32 -17.72
C SER A 237 14.99 -10.08 -18.09
N LYS A 238 14.32 -8.98 -18.49
CA LYS A 238 14.98 -7.69 -18.74
C LYS A 238 15.60 -7.11 -17.47
N TYR A 239 14.91 -7.21 -16.33
CA TYR A 239 15.47 -6.76 -15.06
C TYR A 239 16.81 -7.44 -14.78
N TYR A 240 16.90 -8.77 -14.87
CA TYR A 240 18.18 -9.48 -14.69
C TYR A 240 19.21 -9.09 -15.73
N TYR A 241 18.82 -8.85 -16.98
CA TYR A 241 19.73 -8.38 -18.00
C TYR A 241 20.32 -7.00 -17.64
N TYR A 242 19.50 -6.06 -17.19
CA TYR A 242 19.95 -4.72 -16.80
C TYR A 242 20.82 -4.68 -15.54
N GLN A 243 20.70 -5.69 -14.65
CA GLN A 243 21.54 -5.81 -13.46
C GLN A 243 22.97 -6.30 -13.76
N ARG A 244 23.24 -6.77 -14.98
CA ARG A 244 24.56 -7.28 -15.35
C ARG A 244 25.60 -6.17 -15.37
N GLN A 245 26.66 -6.31 -14.59
CA GLN A 245 27.71 -5.29 -14.46
C GLN A 245 28.98 -5.64 -15.27
N GLY A 246 29.32 -6.92 -15.40
CA GLY A 246 30.53 -7.41 -16.05
C GLY A 246 30.49 -7.46 -17.58
N ILE A 247 29.40 -7.03 -18.23
CA ILE A 247 29.24 -6.99 -19.69
C ILE A 247 28.66 -5.65 -20.13
N ASP A 248 28.89 -5.34 -21.42
CA ASP A 248 28.20 -4.20 -22.05
C ASP A 248 26.71 -4.54 -22.17
N LEU A 249 25.84 -3.58 -21.87
CA LEU A 249 24.44 -3.64 -22.24
C LEU A 249 24.28 -3.03 -23.63
N GLU A 250 24.06 -3.89 -24.62
CA GLU A 250 23.97 -3.50 -26.01
C GLU A 250 22.62 -2.84 -26.30
N GLU A 251 22.61 -1.77 -27.11
CA GLU A 251 21.43 -1.04 -27.52
C GLU A 251 20.33 -1.95 -28.10
N LYS A 252 20.72 -2.97 -28.85
CA LYS A 252 19.81 -3.96 -29.42
C LYS A 252 18.88 -4.63 -28.39
N TYR A 253 19.35 -4.82 -27.16
CA TYR A 253 18.61 -5.50 -26.11
C TYR A 253 18.21 -4.56 -24.96
N ALA A 254 18.96 -3.47 -24.77
CA ALA A 254 18.75 -2.53 -23.67
C ALA A 254 18.05 -1.23 -24.09
N GLY A 255 17.97 -0.94 -25.40
CA GLY A 255 17.39 0.30 -25.88
C GLY A 255 18.09 1.52 -25.25
N GLU A 256 17.30 2.42 -24.70
CA GLU A 256 17.81 3.63 -24.03
C GLU A 256 18.65 3.37 -22.77
N PHE A 257 18.57 2.16 -22.17
CA PHE A 257 19.37 1.75 -21.01
C PHE A 257 20.71 1.13 -21.40
N THR A 258 21.18 1.35 -22.64
CA THR A 258 22.50 0.89 -23.09
C THR A 258 23.62 1.48 -22.24
N ARG A 259 24.62 0.68 -21.88
CA ARG A 259 25.79 1.14 -21.15
C ARG A 259 26.97 0.18 -21.30
N LYS A 260 28.16 0.71 -21.10
CA LYS A 260 29.37 -0.10 -20.98
C LYS A 260 29.41 -0.86 -19.65
N LYS A 261 30.16 -1.95 -19.61
CA LYS A 261 30.40 -2.69 -18.38
C LYS A 261 30.95 -1.79 -17.27
N LEU A 262 30.42 -1.94 -16.06
CA LEU A 262 30.76 -1.06 -14.93
C LEU A 262 32.06 -1.46 -14.22
N HIS A 263 32.40 -2.73 -14.24
CA HIS A 263 33.56 -3.31 -13.55
C HIS A 263 34.47 -4.05 -14.57
N PRO A 264 35.23 -3.30 -15.41
CA PRO A 264 36.06 -3.92 -16.44
C PRO A 264 37.18 -4.76 -15.85
N ASP A 265 37.61 -4.50 -14.65
CA ASP A 265 38.77 -5.11 -14.00
C ASP A 265 38.41 -6.29 -13.06
N ASP A 266 37.15 -6.60 -12.87
CA ASP A 266 36.69 -7.67 -11.97
C ASP A 266 37.27 -9.05 -12.38
N ILE A 267 37.57 -9.24 -13.66
CA ILE A 267 38.19 -10.48 -14.18
C ILE A 267 39.64 -10.65 -13.72
N SER A 268 40.30 -9.56 -13.29
CA SER A 268 41.69 -9.55 -12.81
C SER A 268 41.81 -9.72 -11.29
N VAL A 269 40.70 -9.75 -10.58
CA VAL A 269 40.69 -9.92 -9.12
C VAL A 269 41.11 -11.33 -8.79
N ARG A 270 42.28 -11.48 -8.09
CA ARG A 270 42.76 -12.76 -7.59
C ARG A 270 41.91 -13.23 -6.41
N ARG A 271 41.65 -14.53 -6.36
CA ARG A 271 41.10 -15.17 -5.17
C ARG A 271 42.09 -15.06 -4.03
N TRP A 272 41.66 -14.88 -2.82
CA TRP A 272 42.50 -14.81 -1.61
C TRP A 272 43.36 -16.08 -1.40
N SER A 273 42.95 -17.19 -2.00
CA SER A 273 43.63 -18.49 -1.90
C SER A 273 44.71 -18.74 -2.97
N ASP A 274 44.99 -17.81 -3.87
CA ASP A 274 45.95 -17.93 -4.96
C ASP A 274 47.28 -17.25 -4.63
#